data_3b210309c4f0c81c0e4f7e6d36982172
#
_entry.id   3b210309c4f0c81c0e4f7e6d36982172
#
_cell.length_a   1.000
_cell.length_b   1.000
_cell.length_c   1.000
_cell.angle_alpha   90.00
_cell.angle_beta   90.00
_cell.angle_gamma   90.00
#
_symmetry.space_group_name_H-M   'P 1'
#
loop_
_entity.id
_entity.type
_entity.pdbx_description
1 polymer ?
#
loop_
_entity_poly.entity_id
_entity_poly.type
_entity_poly.pdbx_seq_one_letter_code
_entity_poly.pdbx_strand_id
1 'polypeptide(L)'
;VLTDGSCDNNSCEQNTYGVRPALILPSTLLVSDDGTVSTNTAPSTPWNISVPSSIMGGTNISISWAKSSDAESNLAGYKVERSTDGGWSWSRIYQGTATSTTDSIAFGTTSVMYRVKAYDTEGLESGWRTSSQVTVVNNNAPSAPPSIAVPNDVKGGSTLVISWTAASDSDGNLSGYILERSTDGGSAYTQVYKGNALTYTDTI
;
A
#
# COMPACT_ATOMS: atom_id res chain seq x y z
N VAL A 1 56.57 -16.43 -16.98
CA VAL A 1 55.80 -17.60 -16.48
C VAL A 1 56.76 -18.76 -16.38
N LEU A 2 57.17 -19.10 -15.16
CA LEU A 2 57.96 -20.31 -14.91
C LEU A 2 56.94 -21.46 -14.84
N THR A 3 57.03 -22.39 -15.79
CA THR A 3 56.03 -23.42 -15.98
C THR A 3 56.31 -24.71 -15.22
N ASP A 4 57.40 -24.83 -14.47
CA ASP A 4 57.73 -26.08 -13.78
C ASP A 4 58.24 -26.00 -12.36
N GLY A 5 58.40 -24.83 -11.77
CA GLY A 5 58.84 -24.72 -10.37
C GLY A 5 60.18 -25.36 -10.00
N SER A 6 61.00 -25.74 -10.95
CA SER A 6 62.29 -26.28 -10.65
C SER A 6 63.32 -25.15 -10.42
N CYS A 7 63.86 -25.11 -9.23
CA CYS A 7 64.99 -24.27 -8.88
C CYS A 7 66.26 -25.08 -8.92
N ASP A 8 67.24 -24.60 -9.61
CA ASP A 8 68.62 -25.11 -9.55
C ASP A 8 69.16 -24.94 -8.12
N ASN A 9 69.89 -25.95 -7.61
CA ASN A 9 70.35 -26.06 -6.22
C ASN A 9 71.24 -24.90 -5.68
N ASN A 10 71.45 -23.84 -6.46
CA ASN A 10 72.38 -22.80 -6.07
C ASN A 10 71.87 -21.34 -6.19
N SER A 11 70.58 -21.12 -6.55
CA SER A 11 70.11 -19.74 -6.79
C SER A 11 68.66 -19.47 -6.36
N CYS A 12 68.05 -20.32 -5.58
CA CYS A 12 66.80 -19.98 -4.91
C CYS A 12 67.12 -19.18 -3.64
N GLU A 13 67.50 -17.93 -3.79
CA GLU A 13 67.40 -16.99 -2.69
C GLU A 13 65.92 -16.90 -2.30
N GLN A 14 65.66 -17.12 -1.03
CA GLN A 14 64.35 -16.98 -0.45
C GLN A 14 63.93 -15.52 -0.53
N ASN A 15 63.49 -15.07 -1.69
CA ASN A 15 62.84 -13.80 -1.80
C ASN A 15 61.38 -13.97 -1.36
N THR A 16 61.18 -13.78 -0.07
CA THR A 16 59.91 -13.93 0.64
C THR A 16 58.86 -12.85 0.28
N TYR A 17 59.07 -12.09 -0.77
CA TYR A 17 58.14 -11.11 -1.25
C TYR A 17 57.51 -11.51 -2.59
N GLY A 18 56.73 -12.59 -2.58
CA GLY A 18 55.85 -12.84 -3.68
C GLY A 18 54.77 -11.75 -3.70
N VAL A 19 54.86 -10.84 -4.66
CA VAL A 19 53.71 -9.98 -5.00
C VAL A 19 52.62 -10.89 -5.49
N ARG A 20 51.62 -11.13 -4.63
CA ARG A 20 50.40 -11.76 -5.08
C ARG A 20 49.61 -10.66 -5.80
N PRO A 21 49.41 -10.74 -7.12
CA PRO A 21 48.56 -9.79 -7.78
C PRO A 21 47.15 -9.95 -7.19
N ALA A 22 46.66 -8.93 -6.50
CA ALA A 22 45.27 -8.86 -6.08
C ALA A 22 44.43 -8.44 -7.30
N LEU A 23 43.67 -9.33 -7.82
CA LEU A 23 42.67 -9.01 -8.83
C LEU A 23 41.40 -8.56 -8.10
N ILE A 24 41.05 -7.28 -8.25
CA ILE A 24 39.75 -6.77 -7.79
C ILE A 24 38.75 -7.08 -8.89
N LEU A 25 37.90 -8.07 -8.64
CA LEU A 25 36.79 -8.38 -9.53
C LEU A 25 35.61 -7.44 -9.24
N PRO A 26 34.87 -6.99 -10.25
CA PRO A 26 33.60 -6.28 -10.04
C PRO A 26 32.65 -7.09 -9.17
N SER A 27 31.86 -6.45 -8.34
CA SER A 27 30.86 -7.10 -7.48
C SER A 27 29.76 -7.81 -8.28
N THR A 28 29.65 -7.53 -9.57
CA THR A 28 28.71 -8.18 -10.51
C THR A 28 29.28 -9.46 -11.14
N LEU A 29 30.51 -9.87 -10.78
CA LEU A 29 31.12 -11.06 -11.36
C LEU A 29 30.75 -12.31 -10.55
N LEU A 30 30.04 -13.23 -11.18
CA LEU A 30 29.69 -14.54 -10.62
C LEU A 30 30.71 -15.58 -11.11
N VAL A 31 31.21 -16.39 -10.19
CA VAL A 31 32.11 -17.51 -10.49
C VAL A 31 31.42 -18.79 -10.05
N SER A 32 31.08 -19.64 -11.03
CA SER A 32 30.50 -20.96 -10.76
C SER A 32 31.55 -21.94 -10.25
N ASP A 33 31.10 -23.08 -9.66
CA ASP A 33 31.97 -24.11 -9.09
C ASP A 33 32.93 -24.76 -10.15
N ASP A 34 32.62 -24.65 -11.44
CA ASP A 34 33.46 -25.09 -12.55
C ASP A 34 34.49 -24.05 -13.02
N GLY A 35 34.54 -22.87 -12.34
CA GLY A 35 35.42 -21.77 -12.67
C GLY A 35 34.91 -20.90 -13.82
N THR A 36 33.70 -21.12 -14.32
CA THR A 36 33.07 -20.25 -15.33
C THR A 36 32.75 -18.90 -14.70
N VAL A 37 33.17 -17.84 -15.39
CA VAL A 37 32.96 -16.45 -14.91
C VAL A 37 31.87 -15.82 -15.74
N SER A 38 30.79 -15.39 -15.10
CA SER A 38 29.73 -14.61 -15.69
C SER A 38 29.53 -13.29 -14.97
N THR A 39 28.99 -12.30 -15.64
CA THR A 39 28.59 -11.04 -15.02
C THR A 39 27.14 -11.10 -14.63
N ASN A 40 26.81 -10.80 -13.37
CA ASN A 40 25.42 -10.63 -12.95
C ASN A 40 24.79 -9.42 -13.63
N THR A 41 23.56 -9.57 -14.10
CA THR A 41 22.78 -8.51 -14.72
C THR A 41 21.53 -8.21 -13.89
N ALA A 42 21.07 -6.97 -13.93
CA ALA A 42 19.88 -6.58 -13.19
C ALA A 42 18.61 -7.26 -13.77
N PRO A 43 17.63 -7.62 -12.92
CA PRO A 43 16.35 -8.14 -13.38
C PRO A 43 15.64 -7.18 -14.35
N SER A 44 14.78 -7.72 -15.18
CA SER A 44 13.92 -6.89 -16.04
C SER A 44 12.96 -6.03 -15.19
N THR A 45 12.70 -4.81 -15.65
CA THR A 45 11.64 -3.99 -15.05
C THR A 45 10.29 -4.70 -15.16
N PRO A 46 9.45 -4.78 -14.11
CA PRO A 46 8.08 -5.27 -14.21
C PRO A 46 7.36 -4.57 -15.35
N TRP A 47 6.79 -5.30 -16.30
CA TRP A 47 6.29 -4.66 -17.53
C TRP A 47 5.00 -3.89 -17.32
N ASN A 48 4.20 -4.21 -16.28
CA ASN A 48 3.04 -3.42 -15.86
C ASN A 48 2.94 -3.32 -14.33
N ILE A 49 2.14 -2.38 -13.86
CA ILE A 49 1.58 -2.29 -12.52
C ILE A 49 0.09 -2.00 -12.66
N SER A 50 -0.74 -2.79 -12.00
CA SER A 50 -2.20 -2.69 -12.04
C SER A 50 -2.72 -2.16 -10.72
N VAL A 51 -3.50 -1.09 -10.80
CA VAL A 51 -4.21 -0.42 -9.70
C VAL A 51 -5.59 -0.01 -10.20
N PRO A 52 -6.63 0.11 -9.36
CA PRO A 52 -7.91 0.70 -9.76
C PRO A 52 -7.75 2.18 -10.11
N SER A 53 -8.67 2.73 -10.88
CA SER A 53 -8.67 4.17 -11.23
C SER A 53 -9.09 5.06 -10.06
N SER A 54 -9.88 4.52 -9.12
CA SER A 54 -10.32 5.22 -7.91
C SER A 54 -10.51 4.26 -6.74
N ILE A 55 -10.46 4.78 -5.53
CA ILE A 55 -10.65 4.06 -4.26
C ILE A 55 -11.31 4.98 -3.23
N MET A 56 -12.03 4.41 -2.27
CA MET A 56 -12.54 5.17 -1.13
C MET A 56 -11.44 5.39 -0.09
N GLY A 57 -11.34 6.61 0.44
CA GLY A 57 -10.50 6.91 1.60
C GLY A 57 -10.92 6.08 2.82
N GLY A 58 -9.96 5.65 3.64
CA GLY A 58 -10.20 4.75 4.76
C GLY A 58 -10.31 3.28 4.40
N THR A 59 -10.07 2.87 3.13
CA THR A 59 -10.13 1.49 2.67
C THR A 59 -8.76 0.99 2.19
N ASN A 60 -8.69 -0.32 1.88
CA ASN A 60 -7.48 -0.93 1.35
C ASN A 60 -7.54 -1.02 -0.18
N ILE A 61 -6.44 -0.70 -0.83
CA ILE A 61 -6.23 -0.88 -2.27
C ILE A 61 -5.38 -2.12 -2.53
N SER A 62 -5.72 -2.89 -3.56
CA SER A 62 -4.89 -3.98 -4.07
C SER A 62 -4.04 -3.49 -5.22
N ILE A 63 -2.76 -3.84 -5.18
CA ILE A 63 -1.75 -3.49 -6.18
C ILE A 63 -1.16 -4.80 -6.69
N SER A 64 -1.05 -4.97 -8.01
CA SER A 64 -0.40 -6.13 -8.62
C SER A 64 0.49 -5.72 -9.78
N TRP A 65 1.46 -6.57 -10.11
CA TRP A 65 2.41 -6.33 -11.20
C TRP A 65 2.81 -7.62 -11.91
N ALA A 66 3.30 -7.49 -13.12
CA ALA A 66 3.82 -8.62 -13.87
C ALA A 66 5.17 -9.07 -13.32
N LYS A 67 5.39 -10.37 -13.30
CA LYS A 67 6.66 -10.97 -12.88
C LYS A 67 7.80 -10.50 -13.79
N SER A 68 8.92 -10.14 -13.17
CA SER A 68 10.19 -9.88 -13.85
C SER A 68 10.92 -11.19 -14.22
N SER A 69 11.75 -11.13 -15.22
CA SER A 69 12.73 -12.16 -15.56
C SER A 69 14.12 -11.69 -15.18
N ASP A 70 14.98 -12.65 -14.92
CA ASP A 70 16.37 -12.46 -14.61
C ASP A 70 17.18 -13.50 -15.40
N ALA A 71 18.24 -13.07 -16.08
CA ALA A 71 19.01 -13.92 -16.96
C ALA A 71 19.75 -15.02 -16.19
N GLU A 72 20.21 -14.71 -15.00
CA GLU A 72 20.92 -15.60 -14.09
C GLU A 72 19.99 -16.41 -13.19
N SER A 73 18.66 -16.16 -13.30
CA SER A 73 17.61 -16.82 -12.51
C SER A 73 17.72 -16.57 -10.99
N ASN A 74 18.35 -15.48 -10.59
CA ASN A 74 18.62 -15.11 -9.19
C ASN A 74 17.73 -13.99 -8.68
N LEU A 75 16.54 -13.76 -9.31
CA LEU A 75 15.53 -12.79 -8.85
C LEU A 75 15.17 -13.02 -7.37
N ALA A 76 15.45 -12.05 -6.51
CA ALA A 76 15.18 -12.12 -5.08
C ALA A 76 13.79 -11.55 -4.70
N GLY A 77 13.25 -10.59 -5.47
CA GLY A 77 11.93 -10.05 -5.18
C GLY A 77 11.66 -8.68 -5.76
N TYR A 78 10.72 -7.96 -5.09
CA TYR A 78 10.21 -6.66 -5.52
C TYR A 78 10.20 -5.66 -4.38
N LYS A 79 10.38 -4.38 -4.72
CA LYS A 79 10.15 -3.24 -3.83
C LYS A 79 9.03 -2.41 -4.40
N VAL A 80 8.01 -2.09 -3.57
CA VAL A 80 6.89 -1.22 -3.96
C VAL A 80 6.89 0.01 -3.09
N GLU A 81 6.71 1.15 -3.71
CA GLU A 81 6.62 2.44 -3.05
C GLU A 81 5.34 3.16 -3.41
N ARG A 82 4.83 3.96 -2.48
CA ARG A 82 3.68 4.84 -2.61
C ARG A 82 4.11 6.30 -2.60
N SER A 83 3.43 7.10 -3.42
CA SER A 83 3.43 8.57 -3.37
C SER A 83 2.00 9.06 -3.12
N THR A 84 1.84 10.11 -2.30
CA THR A 84 0.58 10.82 -2.05
C THR A 84 0.63 12.27 -2.53
N ASP A 85 1.71 12.68 -3.19
CA ASP A 85 2.03 14.04 -3.62
C ASP A 85 2.30 14.16 -5.13
N GLY A 86 1.72 13.24 -5.92
CA GLY A 86 1.85 13.25 -7.38
C GLY A 86 3.21 12.75 -7.89
N GLY A 87 3.96 12.00 -7.09
CA GLY A 87 5.24 11.41 -7.48
C GLY A 87 6.48 12.20 -7.04
N TRP A 88 6.32 13.27 -6.24
CA TRP A 88 7.44 14.07 -5.73
C TRP A 88 8.22 13.32 -4.64
N SER A 89 7.52 12.67 -3.71
CA SER A 89 8.12 11.82 -2.68
C SER A 89 7.57 10.41 -2.71
N TRP A 90 8.37 9.44 -2.26
CA TRP A 90 8.03 8.02 -2.31
C TRP A 90 8.38 7.34 -0.99
N SER A 91 7.46 6.54 -0.48
CA SER A 91 7.64 5.74 0.73
C SER A 91 7.44 4.27 0.42
N ARG A 92 8.37 3.41 0.85
CA ARG A 92 8.28 1.97 0.63
C ARG A 92 7.17 1.37 1.50
N ILE A 93 6.26 0.64 0.85
CA ILE A 93 5.12 -0.05 1.47
C ILE A 93 5.27 -1.57 1.44
N TYR A 94 6.11 -2.11 0.55
CA TYR A 94 6.30 -3.54 0.41
C TYR A 94 7.73 -3.88 -0.05
N GLN A 95 8.23 -5.03 0.46
CA GLN A 95 9.41 -5.71 -0.07
C GLN A 95 9.23 -7.22 0.13
N GLY A 96 9.34 -8.01 -0.93
CA GLY A 96 9.18 -9.48 -0.87
C GLY A 96 9.07 -10.10 -2.25
N THR A 97 8.73 -11.39 -2.31
CA THR A 97 8.73 -12.20 -3.53
C THR A 97 7.38 -12.25 -4.25
N ALA A 98 6.28 -11.86 -3.59
CA ALA A 98 4.96 -11.84 -4.22
C ALA A 98 4.87 -10.80 -5.34
N THR A 99 3.93 -10.99 -6.25
CA THR A 99 3.62 -10.07 -7.36
C THR A 99 2.37 -9.23 -7.10
N SER A 100 1.93 -9.18 -5.85
CA SER A 100 0.83 -8.32 -5.39
C SER A 100 1.03 -7.94 -3.93
N THR A 101 0.40 -6.84 -3.54
CA THR A 101 0.32 -6.37 -2.15
C THR A 101 -0.94 -5.55 -1.94
N THR A 102 -1.25 -5.24 -0.69
CA THR A 102 -2.32 -4.29 -0.32
C THR A 102 -1.72 -3.11 0.43
N ASP A 103 -2.35 -1.95 0.29
CA ASP A 103 -2.00 -0.73 1.02
C ASP A 103 -3.25 -0.11 1.64
N SER A 104 -3.13 0.52 2.79
CA SER A 104 -4.22 1.20 3.48
C SER A 104 -4.20 2.69 3.15
N ILE A 105 -5.32 3.20 2.64
CA ILE A 105 -5.45 4.60 2.24
C ILE A 105 -6.10 5.39 3.37
N ALA A 106 -5.39 6.36 3.92
CA ALA A 106 -5.91 7.21 4.97
C ALA A 106 -7.02 8.14 4.45
N PHE A 107 -7.99 8.44 5.31
CA PHE A 107 -8.96 9.52 5.06
C PHE A 107 -8.23 10.85 4.82
N GLY A 108 -8.79 11.66 3.93
CA GLY A 108 -8.22 12.97 3.55
C GLY A 108 -7.13 12.89 2.48
N THR A 109 -6.63 11.69 2.13
CA THR A 109 -5.79 11.52 0.95
C THR A 109 -6.62 11.83 -0.31
N THR A 110 -6.09 12.60 -1.24
CA THR A 110 -6.81 12.98 -2.48
C THR A 110 -6.43 12.10 -3.67
N SER A 111 -5.18 11.63 -3.71
CA SER A 111 -4.70 10.73 -4.74
C SER A 111 -3.50 9.94 -4.28
N VAL A 112 -3.25 8.80 -4.90
CA VAL A 112 -2.06 7.98 -4.69
C VAL A 112 -1.49 7.50 -6.01
N MET A 113 -0.17 7.30 -6.03
CA MET A 113 0.55 6.62 -7.11
C MET A 113 1.45 5.54 -6.52
N TYR A 114 1.72 4.52 -7.31
CA TYR A 114 2.59 3.43 -6.91
C TYR A 114 3.70 3.22 -7.93
N ARG A 115 4.85 2.74 -7.46
CA ARG A 115 5.91 2.26 -8.34
C ARG A 115 6.50 0.97 -7.81
N VAL A 116 6.94 0.11 -8.70
CA VAL A 116 7.52 -1.19 -8.40
C VAL A 116 8.82 -1.39 -9.17
N LYS A 117 9.81 -2.01 -8.54
CA LYS A 117 11.02 -2.52 -9.19
C LYS A 117 11.34 -3.91 -8.67
N ALA A 118 12.08 -4.67 -9.46
CA ALA A 118 12.64 -5.96 -9.08
C ALA A 118 14.07 -5.79 -8.55
N TYR A 119 14.55 -6.75 -7.77
CA TYR A 119 15.93 -6.86 -7.32
C TYR A 119 16.35 -8.32 -7.26
N ASP A 120 17.64 -8.59 -7.43
CA ASP A 120 18.27 -9.91 -7.39
C ASP A 120 18.97 -10.18 -6.06
N THR A 121 19.55 -11.38 -5.91
CA THR A 121 20.26 -11.82 -4.69
C THR A 121 21.59 -11.11 -4.49
N GLU A 122 22.20 -10.56 -5.55
CA GLU A 122 23.46 -9.81 -5.52
C GLU A 122 23.23 -8.31 -5.33
N GLY A 123 21.96 -7.85 -5.27
CA GLY A 123 21.57 -6.49 -4.98
C GLY A 123 21.43 -5.56 -6.17
N LEU A 124 21.52 -6.07 -7.42
CA LEU A 124 21.19 -5.28 -8.60
C LEU A 124 19.67 -5.08 -8.69
N GLU A 125 19.25 -3.92 -9.16
CA GLU A 125 17.87 -3.53 -9.22
C GLU A 125 17.45 -3.09 -10.61
N SER A 126 16.22 -3.44 -11.01
CA SER A 126 15.61 -2.97 -12.25
C SER A 126 15.26 -1.49 -12.20
N GLY A 127 14.85 -0.92 -13.32
CA GLY A 127 14.15 0.36 -13.37
C GLY A 127 12.80 0.29 -12.65
N TRP A 128 12.25 1.47 -12.30
CA TRP A 128 10.91 1.59 -11.74
C TRP A 128 9.83 1.50 -12.83
N ARG A 129 8.76 0.75 -12.52
CA ARG A 129 7.47 0.85 -13.23
C ARG A 129 6.51 1.63 -12.36
N THR A 130 6.00 2.76 -12.86
CA THR A 130 5.06 3.63 -12.15
C THR A 130 3.65 3.43 -12.68
N SER A 131 2.65 3.44 -11.78
CA SER A 131 1.23 3.38 -12.11
C SER A 131 0.71 4.71 -12.63
N SER A 132 -0.48 4.70 -13.22
CA SER A 132 -1.33 5.88 -13.27
C SER A 132 -1.68 6.35 -11.86
N GLN A 133 -2.12 7.62 -11.76
CA GLN A 133 -2.67 8.16 -10.53
C GLN A 133 -4.02 7.52 -10.22
N VAL A 134 -4.22 7.14 -8.95
CA VAL A 134 -5.49 6.65 -8.40
C VAL A 134 -6.17 7.81 -7.69
N THR A 135 -7.40 8.11 -8.05
CA THR A 135 -8.21 9.11 -7.35
C THR A 135 -8.72 8.53 -6.03
N VAL A 136 -8.56 9.26 -4.93
CA VAL A 136 -9.14 8.87 -3.64
C VAL A 136 -10.41 9.69 -3.41
N VAL A 137 -11.54 8.99 -3.34
CA VAL A 137 -12.85 9.57 -3.03
C VAL A 137 -13.04 9.50 -1.53
N ASN A 138 -13.16 10.67 -0.87
CA ASN A 138 -13.41 10.71 0.57
C ASN A 138 -14.91 10.82 0.83
N ASN A 139 -15.42 10.01 1.77
CA ASN A 139 -16.81 10.08 2.21
C ASN A 139 -17.01 11.31 3.09
N ASN A 140 -18.04 12.06 2.82
CA ASN A 140 -18.50 13.20 3.65
C ASN A 140 -19.59 12.72 4.62
N ALA A 141 -19.67 13.35 5.78
CA ALA A 141 -20.77 13.10 6.71
C ALA A 141 -22.07 13.69 6.13
N PRO A 142 -23.23 13.01 6.31
CA PRO A 142 -24.51 13.60 5.96
C PRO A 142 -24.77 14.85 6.79
N SER A 143 -25.59 15.76 6.25
CA SER A 143 -26.09 16.90 7.03
C SER A 143 -26.94 16.41 8.19
N ALA A 144 -27.06 17.23 9.26
CA ALA A 144 -28.12 16.99 10.24
C ALA A 144 -29.50 17.13 9.55
N PRO A 145 -30.54 16.40 9.99
CA PRO A 145 -31.91 16.68 9.59
C PRO A 145 -32.26 18.13 9.90
N PRO A 146 -32.78 18.93 8.93
CA PRO A 146 -33.03 20.35 9.13
C PRO A 146 -34.09 20.65 10.23
N SER A 147 -34.99 19.71 10.45
CA SER A 147 -36.03 19.85 11.51
C SER A 147 -36.47 18.52 12.06
N ILE A 148 -36.90 18.51 13.28
CA ILE A 148 -37.66 17.46 13.93
C ILE A 148 -38.97 18.05 14.49
N ALA A 149 -40.08 17.39 14.20
CA ALA A 149 -41.38 17.78 14.68
C ALA A 149 -41.87 16.78 15.76
N VAL A 150 -42.16 17.28 16.93
CA VAL A 150 -42.66 16.53 18.08
C VAL A 150 -43.91 17.25 18.59
N PRO A 151 -45.05 16.58 18.83
CA PRO A 151 -46.21 17.21 19.48
C PRO A 151 -45.87 17.80 20.85
N ASN A 152 -46.44 18.98 21.19
CA ASN A 152 -46.13 19.68 22.41
C ASN A 152 -46.80 19.07 23.65
N ASP A 153 -47.98 18.43 23.48
CA ASP A 153 -48.76 17.85 24.56
C ASP A 153 -49.00 16.37 24.33
N VAL A 154 -48.44 15.53 25.20
CA VAL A 154 -48.58 14.07 25.13
C VAL A 154 -48.96 13.54 26.51
N LYS A 155 -50.02 12.71 26.58
CA LYS A 155 -50.39 12.01 27.82
C LYS A 155 -49.57 10.76 27.98
N GLY A 156 -49.09 10.48 29.20
CA GLY A 156 -48.43 9.22 29.51
C GLY A 156 -49.32 8.01 29.14
N GLY A 157 -48.72 6.98 28.57
CA GLY A 157 -49.39 5.79 28.04
C GLY A 157 -50.00 5.96 26.65
N SER A 158 -49.79 7.11 25.98
CA SER A 158 -50.25 7.33 24.60
C SER A 158 -49.09 7.15 23.61
N THR A 159 -49.47 7.05 22.32
CA THR A 159 -48.50 7.02 21.22
C THR A 159 -48.18 8.43 20.72
N LEU A 160 -46.95 8.66 20.35
CA LEU A 160 -46.40 9.92 19.88
C LEU A 160 -45.82 9.71 18.49
N VAL A 161 -46.32 10.43 17.48
CA VAL A 161 -45.73 10.43 16.14
C VAL A 161 -44.69 11.54 16.06
N ILE A 162 -43.46 11.15 15.82
CA ILE A 162 -42.30 12.01 15.60
C ILE A 162 -41.97 11.99 14.12
N SER A 163 -41.72 13.15 13.52
CA SER A 163 -41.27 13.23 12.13
C SER A 163 -40.08 14.17 11.99
N TRP A 164 -39.29 13.95 10.95
CA TRP A 164 -38.14 14.81 10.65
C TRP A 164 -37.99 15.01 9.16
N THR A 165 -37.32 16.07 8.80
CA THR A 165 -37.00 16.38 7.41
C THR A 165 -35.81 15.55 6.96
N ALA A 166 -35.79 15.13 5.67
CA ALA A 166 -34.67 14.38 5.13
C ALA A 166 -33.34 15.13 5.24
N ALA A 167 -32.32 14.45 5.70
CA ALA A 167 -30.94 14.90 5.59
C ALA A 167 -30.45 14.79 4.16
N SER A 168 -29.43 15.57 3.79
CA SER A 168 -28.73 15.45 2.53
C SER A 168 -27.34 14.86 2.77
N ASP A 169 -26.88 14.11 1.77
CA ASP A 169 -25.54 13.53 1.71
C ASP A 169 -24.95 13.83 0.34
N SER A 170 -23.80 14.51 0.30
CA SER A 170 -23.18 14.92 -0.97
C SER A 170 -22.68 13.75 -1.80
N ASP A 171 -22.42 12.61 -1.15
CA ASP A 171 -21.93 11.39 -1.79
C ASP A 171 -23.06 10.44 -2.19
N GLY A 172 -24.32 10.77 -1.79
CA GLY A 172 -25.53 10.01 -2.13
C GLY A 172 -25.62 8.65 -1.46
N ASN A 173 -24.92 8.45 -0.34
CA ASN A 173 -24.83 7.16 0.35
C ASN A 173 -25.45 7.16 1.75
N LEU A 174 -26.37 8.10 2.04
CA LEU A 174 -27.13 8.15 3.28
C LEU A 174 -27.79 6.79 3.57
N SER A 175 -27.41 6.16 4.68
CA SER A 175 -27.90 4.82 5.03
C SER A 175 -29.11 4.84 5.97
N GLY A 176 -29.49 5.99 6.53
CA GLY A 176 -30.67 6.14 7.39
C GLY A 176 -30.49 7.11 8.55
N TYR A 177 -31.40 6.98 9.52
CA TYR A 177 -31.54 7.85 10.68
C TYR A 177 -31.48 7.04 11.96
N ILE A 178 -30.93 7.65 13.00
CA ILE A 178 -31.03 7.20 14.39
C ILE A 178 -31.86 8.23 15.15
N LEU A 179 -32.91 7.78 15.83
CA LEU A 179 -33.69 8.60 16.75
C LEU A 179 -33.41 8.15 18.17
N GLU A 180 -33.10 9.10 19.02
CA GLU A 180 -32.85 8.89 20.42
C GLU A 180 -33.84 9.70 21.26
N ARG A 181 -34.25 9.13 22.40
CA ARG A 181 -35.17 9.75 23.36
C ARG A 181 -34.48 9.97 24.69
N SER A 182 -34.71 11.13 25.28
CA SER A 182 -34.38 11.41 26.68
C SER A 182 -35.68 11.52 27.52
N THR A 183 -35.64 11.00 28.73
CA THR A 183 -36.73 11.12 29.73
C THR A 183 -36.27 11.89 30.99
N ASP A 184 -35.08 12.44 30.98
CA ASP A 184 -34.42 13.12 32.10
C ASP A 184 -33.95 14.55 31.75
N GLY A 185 -34.64 15.19 30.80
CA GLY A 185 -34.36 16.57 30.41
C GLY A 185 -33.07 16.70 29.55
N GLY A 186 -32.65 15.65 28.85
CA GLY A 186 -31.51 15.67 27.97
C GLY A 186 -30.20 15.24 28.64
N SER A 187 -30.23 14.70 29.86
CA SER A 187 -29.05 14.22 30.55
C SER A 187 -28.56 12.88 30.03
N ALA A 188 -29.47 12.02 29.58
CA ALA A 188 -29.15 10.75 28.89
C ALA A 188 -30.11 10.51 27.74
N TYR A 189 -29.63 9.82 26.72
CA TYR A 189 -30.39 9.46 25.52
C TYR A 189 -30.35 7.95 25.26
N THR A 190 -31.50 7.42 24.84
CA THR A 190 -31.66 6.02 24.48
C THR A 190 -32.18 5.92 23.05
N GLN A 191 -31.54 5.10 22.21
CA GLN A 191 -31.98 4.86 20.83
C GLN A 191 -33.34 4.18 20.83
N VAL A 192 -34.33 4.83 20.19
CA VAL A 192 -35.70 4.30 20.03
C VAL A 192 -35.98 3.87 18.58
N TYR A 193 -35.25 4.39 17.60
CA TYR A 193 -35.40 4.02 16.22
C TYR A 193 -34.06 4.02 15.47
N LYS A 194 -33.91 3.12 14.50
CA LYS A 194 -32.86 3.11 13.46
C LYS A 194 -33.46 2.59 12.15
N GLY A 195 -33.38 3.37 11.09
CA GLY A 195 -33.92 2.99 9.77
C GLY A 195 -34.03 4.17 8.81
N ASN A 196 -34.69 3.97 7.68
CA ASN A 196 -34.74 4.93 6.58
C ASN A 196 -36.04 5.79 6.56
N ALA A 197 -37.02 5.50 7.41
CA ALA A 197 -38.24 6.28 7.45
C ALA A 197 -37.97 7.69 8.00
N LEU A 198 -38.82 8.64 7.65
CA LEU A 198 -38.80 10.03 8.14
C LEU A 198 -39.82 10.25 9.28
N THR A 199 -40.43 9.16 9.74
CA THR A 199 -41.39 9.18 10.85
C THR A 199 -41.18 7.95 11.72
N TYR A 200 -41.50 8.09 12.98
CA TYR A 200 -41.51 7.02 13.98
C TYR A 200 -42.65 7.25 15.00
N THR A 201 -43.31 6.15 15.40
CA THR A 201 -44.32 6.19 16.45
C THR A 201 -43.74 5.62 17.74
N ASP A 202 -43.60 6.44 18.74
CA ASP A 202 -43.11 6.06 20.06
C ASP A 202 -44.27 5.88 21.04
N THR A 203 -44.07 5.10 22.09
CA THR A 203 -45.03 4.92 23.19
C THR A 203 -44.42 5.52 24.46
N ILE A 204 -45.12 6.46 25.10
CA ILE A 204 -44.64 7.21 26.26
C ILE A 204 -45.22 6.63 27.53
#